data_a4275949a2fe1ea708fdb3cf5d9c3450
#
_entry.id   a4275949a2fe1ea708fdb3cf5d9c3450
#
_cell.length_a   1.000
_cell.length_b   1.000
_cell.length_c   1.000
_cell.angle_alpha   90.00
_cell.angle_beta   90.00
_cell.angle_gamma   90.00
#
_symmetry.space_group_name_H-M   'P 1'
#
loop_
_entity.id
_entity.type
_entity.pdbx_description
1 polymer ?
#
loop_
_entity_poly.entity_id
_entity_poly.type
_entity_poly.pdbx_seq_one_letter_code
_entity_poly.pdbx_strand_id
1 'polypeptide(L)'
;MYSIRLWFLCISVILFSIFTACKQDAADAKDTQSADTTGGVSADTAVAVNLNSPVAHEEVLLRLKPAVGAVFVVENASSFSSDETMDTLRIKASSSKWIKAKLVVKESTDKLVKLEFTVTDARKTVKDDSGTLNYSYGKPMSNPEDETNRKIEDCLVNAPLTLLMSPKGESTDVEGYEKIVKKVKDIVGAQVPDQMIAANIGSPTDNLEYYFVNYPDSAVKIGETWSFDAPSVLQGVPITLSTTYTLADRNDGISYINFNTVVSVDKSQLPPEMASEVDKIKFKAGLSGTGQIDEETGWPIIMKVHQFMQVSDTYQGMSTSSKQEGNTTIRWIK
;
A
#
# COMPACT_ATOMS: atom_id res chain seq x y z
N MET A 1 28.05 12.09 -9.62
CA MET A 1 27.44 13.06 -8.70
C MET A 1 26.10 13.65 -9.18
N TYR A 2 25.81 13.64 -10.47
CA TYR A 2 24.56 14.17 -11.06
C TYR A 2 23.35 13.24 -10.96
N SER A 3 23.54 11.92 -10.72
CA SER A 3 22.48 10.94 -10.89
C SER A 3 21.48 10.86 -9.71
N ILE A 4 21.89 11.12 -8.47
CA ILE A 4 21.04 10.89 -7.29
C ILE A 4 19.97 11.97 -7.15
N ARG A 5 20.29 13.23 -7.46
CA ARG A 5 19.35 14.36 -7.30
C ARG A 5 18.40 14.53 -8.50
N LEU A 6 18.86 14.15 -9.70
CA LEU A 6 17.95 13.98 -10.85
C LEU A 6 16.94 12.85 -10.58
N TRP A 7 17.33 11.86 -9.78
CA TRP A 7 16.50 10.77 -9.32
C TRP A 7 15.33 11.26 -8.43
N PHE A 8 15.60 12.16 -7.48
CA PHE A 8 14.56 12.77 -6.66
C PHE A 8 13.63 13.72 -7.45
N LEU A 9 14.09 14.31 -8.53
CA LEU A 9 13.27 15.14 -9.43
C LEU A 9 12.35 14.29 -10.32
N CYS A 10 12.79 13.09 -10.73
CA CYS A 10 11.92 12.10 -11.38
C CYS A 10 10.92 11.43 -10.41
N ILE A 11 11.15 11.55 -9.10
CA ILE A 11 10.29 11.02 -8.03
C ILE A 11 8.86 11.51 -8.18
N SER A 12 8.65 12.76 -8.54
CA SER A 12 7.34 13.38 -8.58
C SER A 12 6.43 12.79 -9.67
N VAL A 13 6.98 12.41 -10.82
CA VAL A 13 6.18 11.96 -11.98
C VAL A 13 5.81 10.46 -11.88
N ILE A 14 6.60 9.66 -11.14
CA ILE A 14 6.47 8.19 -11.09
C ILE A 14 5.68 7.70 -9.86
N LEU A 15 5.45 8.55 -8.85
CA LEU A 15 4.84 8.19 -7.57
C LEU A 15 3.35 7.78 -7.61
N PHE A 16 2.75 7.77 -8.78
CA PHE A 16 1.40 7.22 -8.98
C PHE A 16 1.30 5.69 -8.81
N SER A 17 2.43 5.01 -8.64
CA SER A 17 2.49 3.54 -8.65
C SER A 17 3.14 2.93 -7.42
N ILE A 18 3.61 3.70 -6.44
CA ILE A 18 4.62 3.18 -5.53
C ILE A 18 4.18 3.25 -4.06
N PHE A 19 3.57 2.21 -3.62
CA PHE A 19 3.83 1.57 -2.37
C PHE A 19 4.07 0.10 -2.67
N THR A 20 5.29 -0.20 -3.09
CA THR A 20 5.70 -1.55 -3.45
C THR A 20 6.95 -1.97 -2.73
N ALA A 21 6.92 -3.18 -2.30
CA ALA A 21 7.96 -4.11 -1.97
C ALA A 21 8.36 -4.19 -0.51
N CYS A 22 7.79 -5.17 0.18
CA CYS A 22 8.51 -5.89 1.22
C CYS A 22 9.18 -7.11 0.61
N LYS A 23 10.51 -7.15 0.62
CA LYS A 23 11.27 -8.37 0.73
C LYS A 23 12.62 -8.06 1.37
N GLN A 24 12.77 -8.42 2.64
CA GLN A 24 14.06 -8.90 3.17
C GLN A 24 13.88 -9.51 4.56
N ASP A 25 14.66 -10.58 4.80
CA ASP A 25 14.64 -11.41 5.98
C ASP A 25 14.75 -10.63 7.28
N ALA A 26 13.86 -10.95 8.23
CA ALA A 26 13.88 -10.42 9.58
C ALA A 26 15.11 -10.94 10.35
N ALA A 27 16.03 -10.07 10.63
CA ALA A 27 17.07 -10.27 11.65
C ALA A 27 16.95 -9.16 12.68
N ASP A 28 16.63 -9.59 13.91
CA ASP A 28 16.74 -8.90 15.21
C ASP A 28 16.88 -7.36 15.21
N ALA A 29 15.80 -6.65 15.47
CA ALA A 29 15.82 -5.24 15.82
C ALA A 29 15.62 -5.07 17.35
N LYS A 30 16.64 -4.54 18.02
CA LYS A 30 16.60 -4.06 19.40
C LYS A 30 16.02 -2.65 19.47
N ASP A 31 15.29 -2.41 20.57
CA ASP A 31 14.73 -1.14 21.04
C ASP A 31 15.50 0.12 20.65
N THR A 32 14.80 1.07 20.03
CA THR A 32 15.24 2.48 20.01
C THR A 32 14.03 3.41 20.22
N GLN A 33 14.23 4.36 21.12
CA GLN A 33 13.29 5.33 21.67
C GLN A 33 12.60 6.22 20.63
N SER A 34 11.32 6.45 20.89
CA SER A 34 10.38 7.38 20.27
C SER A 34 10.92 8.81 20.14
N ALA A 35 10.91 9.35 18.93
CA ALA A 35 10.95 10.78 18.67
C ALA A 35 9.53 11.27 18.33
N ASP A 36 9.09 12.25 19.11
CA ASP A 36 7.79 12.90 19.05
C ASP A 36 7.61 13.67 17.73
N THR A 37 6.74 13.19 16.85
CA THR A 37 6.30 13.91 15.65
C THR A 37 4.79 13.79 15.49
N THR A 38 4.06 14.67 16.18
CA THR A 38 2.63 14.89 15.99
C THR A 38 2.35 15.45 14.59
N GLY A 39 2.17 14.56 13.63
CA GLY A 39 1.59 14.88 12.34
C GLY A 39 0.08 14.71 12.39
N GLY A 40 -0.67 15.80 12.57
CA GLY A 40 -2.12 15.77 12.60
C GLY A 40 -2.70 15.17 11.31
N VAL A 41 -3.30 14.01 11.43
CA VAL A 41 -4.13 13.37 10.40
C VAL A 41 -5.55 13.88 10.62
N SER A 42 -6.25 14.17 9.52
CA SER A 42 -7.67 14.58 9.57
C SER A 42 -8.51 13.59 10.40
N ALA A 43 -9.13 14.09 11.45
CA ALA A 43 -9.91 13.30 12.41
C ALA A 43 -11.22 12.72 11.83
N ASP A 44 -11.55 13.02 10.57
CA ASP A 44 -12.86 12.75 9.99
C ASP A 44 -13.13 11.28 9.63
N THR A 45 -12.16 10.38 9.73
CA THR A 45 -12.34 8.96 9.38
C THR A 45 -12.24 7.99 10.55
N ALA A 46 -11.72 8.42 11.70
CA ALA A 46 -11.53 7.52 12.85
C ALA A 46 -12.86 7.15 13.51
N VAL A 47 -13.03 5.87 13.85
CA VAL A 47 -14.13 5.41 14.68
C VAL A 47 -13.84 5.82 16.13
N ALA A 48 -14.82 6.43 16.82
CA ALA A 48 -14.67 6.78 18.23
C ALA A 48 -14.48 5.52 19.08
N VAL A 49 -13.55 5.58 20.04
CA VAL A 49 -13.36 4.47 20.99
C VAL A 49 -14.56 4.37 21.91
N ASN A 50 -15.26 3.23 21.87
CA ASN A 50 -16.52 3.01 22.59
C ASN A 50 -16.30 2.23 23.89
N LEU A 51 -15.82 2.90 24.93
CA LEU A 51 -15.63 2.30 26.25
C LEU A 51 -16.94 1.98 26.98
N ASN A 52 -18.09 2.41 26.46
CA ASN A 52 -19.42 2.09 27.01
C ASN A 52 -20.07 0.86 26.33
N SER A 53 -19.37 0.22 25.41
CA SER A 53 -19.83 -1.03 24.81
C SER A 53 -20.05 -2.11 25.88
N PRO A 54 -21.12 -2.91 25.82
CA PRO A 54 -21.32 -4.05 26.72
C PRO A 54 -20.15 -5.02 26.77
N VAL A 55 -19.39 -5.12 25.68
CA VAL A 55 -18.21 -6.00 25.54
C VAL A 55 -16.88 -5.26 25.72
N ALA A 56 -16.88 -4.01 26.21
CA ALA A 56 -15.66 -3.19 26.32
C ALA A 56 -14.55 -3.84 27.17
N HIS A 57 -14.92 -4.67 28.14
CA HIS A 57 -13.98 -5.37 29.01
C HIS A 57 -13.65 -6.80 28.57
N GLU A 58 -14.29 -7.29 27.51
CA GLU A 58 -14.04 -8.62 26.96
C GLU A 58 -12.86 -8.58 25.98
N GLU A 59 -11.96 -9.55 26.13
CA GLU A 59 -10.83 -9.72 25.22
C GLU A 59 -11.24 -10.43 23.94
N VAL A 60 -10.63 -10.05 22.81
CA VAL A 60 -10.75 -10.75 21.54
C VAL A 60 -9.37 -11.05 20.96
N LEU A 61 -9.17 -12.29 20.51
CA LEU A 61 -7.97 -12.70 19.78
C LEU A 61 -8.26 -12.72 18.30
N LEU A 62 -7.82 -11.69 17.59
CA LEU A 62 -7.98 -11.59 16.14
C LEU A 62 -6.92 -12.42 15.42
N ARG A 63 -7.35 -13.31 14.52
CA ARG A 63 -6.50 -14.17 13.69
C ARG A 63 -7.19 -14.49 12.38
N LEU A 64 -6.42 -14.52 11.29
CA LEU A 64 -6.91 -15.06 10.01
C LEU A 64 -7.14 -16.56 10.13
N LYS A 65 -8.41 -16.96 10.02
CA LYS A 65 -8.86 -18.37 10.06
C LYS A 65 -9.96 -18.63 9.03
N PRO A 66 -9.79 -18.21 7.76
CA PRO A 66 -10.81 -18.43 6.76
C PRO A 66 -10.95 -19.93 6.47
N ALA A 67 -12.15 -20.38 6.14
CA ALA A 67 -12.38 -21.76 5.75
C ALA A 67 -11.67 -22.08 4.42
N VAL A 68 -11.01 -23.22 4.32
CA VAL A 68 -10.41 -23.70 3.07
C VAL A 68 -11.49 -23.88 2.00
N GLY A 69 -11.23 -23.41 0.79
CA GLY A 69 -12.18 -23.35 -0.31
C GLY A 69 -13.10 -22.12 -0.30
N ALA A 70 -13.07 -21.29 0.75
CA ALA A 70 -13.83 -20.04 0.75
C ALA A 70 -13.36 -19.13 -0.40
N VAL A 71 -14.33 -18.43 -0.99
CA VAL A 71 -14.11 -17.50 -2.10
C VAL A 71 -14.60 -16.13 -1.71
N PHE A 72 -13.74 -15.13 -1.86
CA PHE A 72 -14.06 -13.74 -1.62
C PHE A 72 -13.87 -12.95 -2.92
N VAL A 73 -14.76 -12.01 -3.17
CA VAL A 73 -14.60 -10.98 -4.19
C VAL A 73 -14.13 -9.73 -3.49
N VAL A 74 -13.03 -9.16 -3.95
CA VAL A 74 -12.49 -7.91 -3.42
C VAL A 74 -12.71 -6.81 -4.43
N GLU A 75 -13.27 -5.70 -3.98
CA GLU A 75 -13.35 -4.47 -4.75
C GLU A 75 -12.49 -3.41 -4.07
N ASN A 76 -11.51 -2.89 -4.80
CA ASN A 76 -10.64 -1.80 -4.37
C ASN A 76 -10.93 -0.58 -5.24
N ALA A 77 -11.37 0.50 -4.61
CA ALA A 77 -11.55 1.79 -5.25
C ALA A 77 -10.62 2.81 -4.60
N SER A 78 -9.73 3.41 -5.38
CA SER A 78 -8.78 4.40 -4.93
C SER A 78 -8.86 5.67 -5.76
N SER A 79 -8.58 6.81 -5.11
CA SER A 79 -8.47 8.11 -5.76
C SER A 79 -7.25 8.83 -5.19
N PHE A 80 -6.49 9.48 -6.07
CA PHE A 80 -5.28 10.22 -5.72
C PHE A 80 -5.29 11.58 -6.40
N SER A 81 -4.69 12.57 -5.74
CA SER A 81 -4.37 13.85 -6.30
C SER A 81 -2.91 14.20 -6.01
N SER A 82 -2.24 14.82 -6.96
CA SER A 82 -0.91 15.40 -6.80
C SER A 82 -0.91 16.87 -7.18
N ASP A 83 -0.11 17.65 -6.45
CA ASP A 83 0.17 19.06 -6.71
C ASP A 83 1.68 19.23 -6.59
N GLU A 84 2.35 19.42 -7.72
CA GLU A 84 3.78 19.47 -7.81
C GLU A 84 4.22 20.84 -8.30
N THR A 85 5.23 21.40 -7.64
CA THR A 85 5.80 22.67 -8.02
C THR A 85 7.31 22.51 -8.21
N MET A 86 7.81 23.00 -9.34
CA MET A 86 9.22 23.06 -9.63
C MET A 86 9.52 24.48 -10.12
N ASP A 87 10.10 25.29 -9.25
CA ASP A 87 10.30 26.73 -9.44
C ASP A 87 8.97 27.43 -9.78
N THR A 88 8.78 27.86 -11.02
CA THR A 88 7.55 28.54 -11.50
C THR A 88 6.56 27.57 -12.16
N LEU A 89 6.97 26.36 -12.48
CA LEU A 89 6.12 25.33 -13.09
C LEU A 89 5.30 24.64 -12.01
N ARG A 90 3.99 24.57 -12.18
CA ARG A 90 3.08 23.81 -11.33
C ARG A 90 2.32 22.80 -12.16
N ILE A 91 2.33 21.57 -11.71
CA ILE A 91 1.65 20.44 -12.35
C ILE A 91 0.65 19.88 -11.36
N LYS A 92 -0.59 19.72 -11.80
CA LYS A 92 -1.64 19.05 -11.03
C LYS A 92 -2.10 17.83 -11.78
N ALA A 93 -2.21 16.73 -11.06
CA ALA A 93 -2.79 15.51 -11.61
C ALA A 93 -3.75 14.86 -10.62
N SER A 94 -4.68 14.11 -11.13
CA SER A 94 -5.54 13.25 -10.31
C SER A 94 -5.72 11.89 -11.00
N SER A 95 -5.88 10.85 -10.20
CA SER A 95 -6.23 9.55 -10.73
C SER A 95 -7.29 8.88 -9.89
N SER A 96 -8.06 8.02 -10.52
CA SER A 96 -8.90 7.04 -9.85
C SER A 96 -8.62 5.66 -10.42
N LYS A 97 -8.59 4.66 -9.56
CA LYS A 97 -8.39 3.26 -9.93
C LYS A 97 -9.46 2.42 -9.26
N TRP A 98 -10.05 1.50 -10.00
CA TRP A 98 -10.93 0.50 -9.47
C TRP A 98 -10.48 -0.87 -9.95
N ILE A 99 -10.37 -1.80 -9.01
CA ILE A 99 -9.95 -3.17 -9.26
C ILE A 99 -10.98 -4.10 -8.65
N LYS A 100 -11.32 -5.14 -9.37
CA LYS A 100 -12.06 -6.29 -8.87
C LYS A 100 -11.16 -7.51 -8.90
N ALA A 101 -11.07 -8.22 -7.78
CA ALA A 101 -10.27 -9.43 -7.68
C ALA A 101 -11.06 -10.56 -7.01
N LYS A 102 -10.65 -11.78 -7.29
CA LYS A 102 -11.14 -13.00 -6.63
C LYS A 102 -10.03 -13.55 -5.76
N LEU A 103 -10.33 -13.86 -4.50
CA LEU A 103 -9.46 -14.60 -3.60
C LEU A 103 -10.09 -15.95 -3.29
N VAL A 104 -9.27 -17.01 -3.36
CA VAL A 104 -9.66 -18.37 -3.00
C VAL A 104 -8.71 -18.86 -1.92
N VAL A 105 -9.24 -19.30 -0.79
CA VAL A 105 -8.47 -19.88 0.30
C VAL A 105 -8.03 -21.28 -0.09
N LYS A 106 -6.74 -21.51 -0.30
CA LYS A 106 -6.17 -22.82 -0.65
C LYS A 106 -5.73 -23.60 0.57
N GLU A 107 -5.26 -22.91 1.61
CA GLU A 107 -4.83 -23.50 2.87
C GLU A 107 -5.10 -22.50 4.01
N SER A 108 -5.45 -23.05 5.17
CA SER A 108 -5.65 -22.25 6.40
C SER A 108 -5.29 -23.14 7.58
N THR A 109 -4.16 -22.83 8.21
CA THR A 109 -3.61 -23.53 9.38
C THR A 109 -3.22 -22.54 10.45
N ASP A 110 -2.80 -23.02 11.62
CA ASP A 110 -2.30 -22.16 12.71
C ASP A 110 -0.96 -21.45 12.38
N LYS A 111 -0.34 -21.78 11.23
CA LYS A 111 0.97 -21.24 10.82
C LYS A 111 0.93 -20.50 9.49
N LEU A 112 -0.02 -20.87 8.61
CA LEU A 112 -0.04 -20.41 7.23
C LEU A 112 -1.47 -20.26 6.73
N VAL A 113 -1.73 -19.15 6.07
CA VAL A 113 -2.90 -18.92 5.21
C VAL A 113 -2.40 -18.74 3.79
N LYS A 114 -2.79 -19.64 2.89
CA LYS A 114 -2.44 -19.59 1.48
C LYS A 114 -3.64 -19.18 0.65
N LEU A 115 -3.50 -18.08 -0.09
CA LEU A 115 -4.57 -17.49 -0.89
C LEU A 115 -4.16 -17.50 -2.37
N GLU A 116 -5.08 -17.82 -3.25
CA GLU A 116 -4.95 -17.53 -4.69
C GLU A 116 -5.68 -16.24 -4.99
N PHE A 117 -4.95 -15.23 -5.42
CA PHE A 117 -5.44 -13.92 -5.78
C PHE A 117 -5.45 -13.76 -7.28
N THR A 118 -6.57 -13.31 -7.86
CA THR A 118 -6.69 -13.09 -9.30
C THR A 118 -7.48 -11.80 -9.55
N VAL A 119 -6.86 -10.81 -10.17
CA VAL A 119 -7.56 -9.62 -10.67
C VAL A 119 -8.48 -10.04 -11.82
N THR A 120 -9.76 -9.69 -11.76
CA THR A 120 -10.76 -10.09 -12.76
C THR A 120 -11.24 -8.91 -13.61
N ASP A 121 -11.14 -7.69 -13.12
CA ASP A 121 -11.44 -6.46 -13.85
C ASP A 121 -10.61 -5.30 -13.28
N ALA A 122 -10.24 -4.34 -14.12
CA ALA A 122 -9.51 -3.14 -13.73
C ALA A 122 -9.92 -1.93 -14.59
N ARG A 123 -10.03 -0.78 -13.95
CA ARG A 123 -10.30 0.52 -14.59
C ARG A 123 -9.46 1.59 -13.93
N LYS A 124 -8.98 2.53 -14.74
CA LYS A 124 -8.16 3.65 -14.27
C LYS A 124 -8.52 4.89 -15.08
N THR A 125 -8.64 6.00 -14.40
CA THR A 125 -8.72 7.32 -15.03
C THR A 125 -7.58 8.16 -14.51
N VAL A 126 -6.84 8.80 -15.40
CA VAL A 126 -5.81 9.79 -15.07
C VAL A 126 -6.21 11.10 -15.72
N LYS A 127 -6.14 12.18 -14.97
CA LYS A 127 -6.42 13.53 -15.45
C LYS A 127 -5.29 14.45 -15.04
N ASP A 128 -4.75 15.16 -15.99
CA ASP A 128 -3.73 16.21 -15.84
C ASP A 128 -4.03 17.39 -16.76
N ASP A 129 -3.07 18.32 -16.88
CA ASP A 129 -3.20 19.51 -17.73
C ASP A 129 -3.23 19.19 -19.23
N SER A 130 -2.76 17.99 -19.63
CA SER A 130 -2.77 17.52 -21.03
C SER A 130 -4.10 16.88 -21.43
N GLY A 131 -4.93 16.47 -20.46
CA GLY A 131 -6.22 15.87 -20.72
C GLY A 131 -6.65 14.79 -19.74
N THR A 132 -7.48 13.87 -20.24
CA THR A 132 -8.00 12.75 -19.47
C THR A 132 -7.75 11.45 -20.22
N LEU A 133 -7.05 10.53 -19.58
CA LEU A 133 -6.82 9.17 -20.05
C LEU A 133 -7.73 8.21 -19.26
N ASN A 134 -8.51 7.40 -19.97
CA ASN A 134 -9.36 6.38 -19.40
C ASN A 134 -8.90 5.00 -19.87
N TYR A 135 -8.48 4.19 -18.91
CA TYR A 135 -8.17 2.79 -19.12
C TYR A 135 -9.32 1.90 -18.62
N SER A 136 -9.64 0.84 -19.37
CA SER A 136 -10.50 -0.27 -18.95
C SER A 136 -9.94 -1.57 -19.53
N TYR A 137 -9.91 -2.62 -18.72
CA TYR A 137 -9.43 -3.93 -19.13
C TYR A 137 -10.07 -4.39 -20.45
N GLY A 138 -9.24 -4.87 -21.37
CA GLY A 138 -9.65 -5.43 -22.66
C GLY A 138 -10.22 -4.43 -23.67
N LYS A 139 -10.31 -3.11 -23.35
CA LYS A 139 -10.81 -2.10 -24.28
C LYS A 139 -9.64 -1.40 -24.98
N PRO A 140 -9.54 -1.44 -26.33
CA PRO A 140 -8.43 -0.84 -27.06
C PRO A 140 -8.37 0.68 -26.87
N MET A 141 -7.15 1.23 -26.93
CA MET A 141 -6.87 2.65 -26.88
C MET A 141 -6.56 3.17 -28.29
N SER A 142 -6.90 4.43 -28.55
CA SER A 142 -6.68 5.04 -29.87
C SER A 142 -5.23 5.47 -30.11
N ASN A 143 -4.50 5.84 -29.06
CA ASN A 143 -3.10 6.22 -29.12
C ASN A 143 -2.22 4.96 -28.97
N PRO A 144 -1.19 4.72 -29.86
CA PRO A 144 -0.34 3.55 -29.80
C PRO A 144 0.47 3.42 -28.50
N GLU A 145 0.92 4.52 -27.89
CA GLU A 145 1.63 4.50 -26.63
C GLU A 145 0.73 4.08 -25.47
N ASP A 146 -0.47 4.66 -25.42
CA ASP A 146 -1.49 4.31 -24.44
C ASP A 146 -1.94 2.85 -24.59
N GLU A 147 -2.04 2.37 -25.86
CA GLU A 147 -2.35 0.97 -26.16
C GLU A 147 -1.27 0.00 -25.67
N THR A 148 0.01 0.40 -25.72
CA THR A 148 1.12 -0.38 -25.16
C THR A 148 1.01 -0.44 -23.63
N ASN A 149 0.79 0.70 -22.98
CA ASN A 149 0.59 0.76 -21.52
C ASN A 149 -0.63 -0.05 -21.10
N ARG A 150 -1.72 0.02 -21.85
CA ARG A 150 -2.92 -0.81 -21.61
C ARG A 150 -2.59 -2.31 -21.67
N LYS A 151 -1.84 -2.77 -22.68
CA LYS A 151 -1.44 -4.19 -22.79
C LYS A 151 -0.60 -4.64 -21.61
N ILE A 152 0.26 -3.77 -21.09
CA ILE A 152 1.05 -4.04 -19.88
C ILE A 152 0.11 -4.21 -18.67
N GLU A 153 -0.80 -3.28 -18.43
CA GLU A 153 -1.80 -3.36 -17.35
C GLU A 153 -2.68 -4.61 -17.48
N ASP A 154 -3.06 -4.98 -18.72
CA ASP A 154 -3.86 -6.19 -18.98
C ASP A 154 -3.12 -7.49 -18.60
N CYS A 155 -1.78 -7.50 -18.55
CA CYS A 155 -1.02 -8.66 -18.10
C CYS A 155 -1.31 -9.04 -16.63
N LEU A 156 -1.76 -8.08 -15.83
CA LEU A 156 -2.13 -8.29 -14.42
C LEU A 156 -3.50 -8.95 -14.27
N VAL A 157 -4.37 -8.77 -15.26
CA VAL A 157 -5.74 -9.29 -15.18
C VAL A 157 -5.76 -10.77 -15.61
N ASN A 158 -6.50 -11.58 -14.88
CA ASN A 158 -6.57 -13.04 -15.05
C ASN A 158 -5.21 -13.77 -14.87
N ALA A 159 -4.24 -13.11 -14.22
CA ALA A 159 -2.99 -13.74 -13.80
C ALA A 159 -3.12 -14.16 -12.32
N PRO A 160 -3.20 -15.46 -12.00
CA PRO A 160 -3.28 -15.89 -10.62
C PRO A 160 -1.93 -15.70 -9.92
N LEU A 161 -1.98 -15.12 -8.73
CA LEU A 161 -0.88 -15.03 -7.79
C LEU A 161 -1.18 -15.86 -6.56
N THR A 162 -0.17 -16.38 -5.92
CA THR A 162 -0.31 -17.04 -4.64
C THR A 162 0.26 -16.14 -3.56
N LEU A 163 -0.55 -15.84 -2.55
CA LEU A 163 -0.16 -15.08 -1.37
C LEU A 163 0.03 -16.04 -0.21
N LEU A 164 1.18 -15.97 0.43
CA LEU A 164 1.47 -16.70 1.66
C LEU A 164 1.45 -15.70 2.81
N MET A 165 0.65 -15.99 3.83
CA MET A 165 0.43 -15.10 4.95
C MET A 165 0.49 -15.86 6.27
N SER A 166 0.95 -15.20 7.33
CA SER A 166 0.78 -15.72 8.68
C SER A 166 -0.68 -15.56 9.13
N PRO A 167 -1.17 -16.32 10.12
CA PRO A 167 -2.46 -16.07 10.74
C PRO A 167 -2.58 -14.70 11.41
N LYS A 168 -1.48 -14.00 11.63
CA LYS A 168 -1.44 -12.62 12.09
C LYS A 168 -1.64 -11.58 10.97
N GLY A 169 -1.82 -12.00 9.72
CA GLY A 169 -2.03 -11.09 8.60
C GLY A 169 -0.76 -10.60 7.91
N GLU A 170 0.41 -11.03 8.38
CA GLU A 170 1.69 -10.68 7.76
C GLU A 170 1.86 -11.43 6.43
N SER A 171 2.12 -10.70 5.35
CA SER A 171 2.48 -11.31 4.07
C SER A 171 3.92 -11.81 4.14
N THR A 172 4.13 -13.10 3.88
CA THR A 172 5.45 -13.74 3.95
C THR A 172 6.06 -13.96 2.58
N ASP A 173 5.26 -14.21 1.56
CA ASP A 173 5.72 -14.36 0.17
C ASP A 173 4.58 -14.19 -0.85
N VAL A 174 4.96 -13.92 -2.10
CA VAL A 174 4.06 -13.82 -3.25
C VAL A 174 4.66 -14.60 -4.41
N GLU A 175 3.99 -15.67 -4.85
CA GLU A 175 4.42 -16.50 -5.97
C GLU A 175 3.63 -16.18 -7.25
N GLY A 176 4.23 -16.39 -8.41
CA GLY A 176 3.59 -16.27 -9.73
C GLY A 176 3.83 -14.97 -10.44
N TYR A 177 4.49 -14.01 -9.78
CA TYR A 177 4.77 -12.68 -10.35
C TYR A 177 5.74 -12.74 -11.54
N GLU A 178 6.67 -13.66 -11.54
CA GLU A 178 7.61 -13.91 -12.63
C GLU A 178 6.94 -14.18 -13.98
N LYS A 179 5.74 -14.79 -13.96
CA LYS A 179 4.94 -15.04 -15.16
C LYS A 179 4.38 -13.76 -15.76
N ILE A 180 4.03 -12.80 -14.90
CA ILE A 180 3.55 -11.49 -15.31
C ILE A 180 4.71 -10.71 -15.92
N VAL A 181 5.86 -10.65 -15.24
CA VAL A 181 7.08 -10.01 -15.75
C VAL A 181 7.44 -10.55 -17.12
N LYS A 182 7.38 -11.86 -17.33
CA LYS A 182 7.63 -12.48 -18.63
C LYS A 182 6.66 -11.98 -19.72
N LYS A 183 5.35 -11.96 -19.44
CA LYS A 183 4.34 -11.46 -20.39
C LYS A 183 4.59 -10.00 -20.77
N VAL A 184 4.95 -9.17 -19.79
CA VAL A 184 5.26 -7.75 -20.05
C VAL A 184 6.52 -7.63 -20.87
N LYS A 185 7.54 -8.45 -20.61
CA LYS A 185 8.78 -8.49 -21.40
C LYS A 185 8.54 -8.83 -22.87
N ASP A 186 7.56 -9.69 -23.15
CA ASP A 186 7.14 -10.00 -24.54
C ASP A 186 6.54 -8.78 -25.25
N ILE A 187 6.03 -7.78 -24.51
CA ILE A 187 5.45 -6.54 -25.04
C ILE A 187 6.52 -5.46 -25.21
N VAL A 188 7.34 -5.22 -24.16
CA VAL A 188 8.30 -4.11 -24.13
C VAL A 188 9.66 -4.45 -24.74
N GLY A 189 9.94 -5.72 -24.99
CA GLY A 189 11.17 -6.24 -25.58
C GLY A 189 12.14 -6.86 -24.58
N ALA A 190 12.90 -7.83 -25.05
CA ALA A 190 13.80 -8.66 -24.23
C ALA A 190 14.96 -7.89 -23.57
N GLN A 191 15.31 -6.72 -24.10
CA GLN A 191 16.41 -5.87 -23.62
C GLN A 191 16.06 -5.12 -22.31
N VAL A 192 14.77 -5.05 -21.94
CA VAL A 192 14.37 -4.38 -20.68
C VAL A 192 14.66 -5.31 -19.52
N PRO A 193 15.44 -4.89 -18.50
CA PRO A 193 15.72 -5.71 -17.32
C PRO A 193 14.46 -6.04 -16.54
N ASP A 194 14.36 -7.28 -16.03
CA ASP A 194 13.18 -7.74 -15.27
C ASP A 194 12.90 -6.87 -14.04
N GLN A 195 13.95 -6.36 -13.38
CA GLN A 195 13.83 -5.43 -12.27
C GLN A 195 13.16 -4.10 -12.65
N MET A 196 13.47 -3.56 -13.84
CA MET A 196 12.81 -2.35 -14.34
C MET A 196 11.35 -2.63 -14.68
N ILE A 197 11.04 -3.80 -15.24
CA ILE A 197 9.68 -4.21 -15.52
C ILE A 197 8.91 -4.29 -14.20
N ALA A 198 9.44 -5.03 -13.22
CA ALA A 198 8.83 -5.18 -11.92
C ALA A 198 8.57 -3.83 -11.22
N ALA A 199 9.52 -2.90 -11.29
CA ALA A 199 9.38 -1.57 -10.71
C ALA A 199 8.32 -0.69 -11.41
N ASN A 200 8.08 -0.90 -12.71
CA ASN A 200 7.14 -0.08 -13.50
C ASN A 200 5.71 -0.64 -13.55
N ILE A 201 5.56 -1.97 -13.46
CA ILE A 201 4.21 -2.56 -13.50
C ILE A 201 3.47 -2.29 -12.18
N GLY A 202 4.21 -2.08 -11.10
CA GLY A 202 3.70 -2.23 -9.74
C GLY A 202 3.27 -3.69 -9.51
N SER A 203 3.52 -4.25 -8.35
CA SER A 203 2.97 -5.57 -8.05
C SER A 203 1.45 -5.48 -7.92
N PRO A 204 0.65 -6.40 -8.45
CA PRO A 204 -0.79 -6.47 -8.11
C PRO A 204 -0.99 -6.68 -6.61
N THR A 205 0.08 -7.05 -5.92
CA THR A 205 0.18 -7.14 -4.48
C THR A 205 0.63 -5.85 -3.84
N ASP A 206 0.96 -4.82 -4.65
CA ASP A 206 1.18 -3.48 -4.14
C ASP A 206 -0.05 -3.05 -3.38
N ASN A 207 0.15 -2.72 -2.13
CA ASN A 207 -0.90 -2.43 -1.17
C ASN A 207 -1.68 -3.66 -0.64
N LEU A 208 -1.28 -4.92 -0.89
CA LEU A 208 -1.90 -6.06 -0.21
C LEU A 208 -1.74 -5.98 1.31
N GLU A 209 -0.68 -5.35 1.78
CA GLU A 209 -0.52 -5.01 3.19
C GLU A 209 -1.67 -4.13 3.73
N TYR A 210 -2.37 -3.36 2.88
CA TYR A 210 -3.58 -2.62 3.25
C TYR A 210 -4.85 -3.44 3.11
N TYR A 211 -4.77 -4.60 2.46
CA TYR A 211 -5.89 -5.52 2.35
C TYR A 211 -6.08 -6.31 3.64
N PHE A 212 -5.03 -6.47 4.44
CA PHE A 212 -5.07 -7.24 5.67
C PHE A 212 -4.53 -6.42 6.85
N VAL A 213 -4.99 -6.75 8.02
CA VAL A 213 -4.54 -6.15 9.28
C VAL A 213 -3.44 -7.03 9.87
N ASN A 214 -2.38 -6.42 10.38
CA ASN A 214 -1.43 -7.12 11.22
C ASN A 214 -2.02 -7.25 12.62
N TYR A 215 -2.40 -8.46 13.02
CA TYR A 215 -3.08 -8.74 14.27
C TYR A 215 -2.13 -8.79 15.46
N PRO A 216 -2.61 -8.40 16.67
CA PRO A 216 -1.79 -8.38 17.87
C PRO A 216 -1.34 -9.80 18.29
N ASP A 217 -0.24 -9.90 19.07
CA ASP A 217 0.27 -11.18 19.56
C ASP A 217 -0.70 -11.84 20.56
N SER A 218 -1.37 -11.06 21.36
CA SER A 218 -2.33 -11.48 22.40
C SER A 218 -3.72 -10.93 22.14
N ALA A 219 -4.69 -11.43 22.88
CA ALA A 219 -6.03 -10.86 22.90
C ALA A 219 -6.03 -9.41 23.39
N VAL A 220 -6.91 -8.59 22.85
CA VAL A 220 -7.03 -7.15 23.13
C VAL A 220 -8.46 -6.76 23.49
N LYS A 221 -8.59 -5.64 24.22
CA LYS A 221 -9.85 -5.01 24.61
C LYS A 221 -10.09 -3.72 23.83
N ILE A 222 -11.30 -3.22 23.84
CA ILE A 222 -11.62 -1.90 23.29
C ILE A 222 -10.77 -0.83 23.97
N GLY A 223 -10.15 0.03 23.16
CA GLY A 223 -9.22 1.07 23.57
C GLY A 223 -7.75 0.65 23.61
N GLU A 224 -7.45 -0.65 23.56
CA GLU A 224 -6.06 -1.12 23.52
C GLU A 224 -5.47 -0.97 22.14
N THR A 225 -4.13 -0.81 22.13
CA THR A 225 -3.34 -0.59 20.93
C THR A 225 -2.27 -1.65 20.76
N TRP A 226 -1.89 -1.91 19.52
CA TRP A 226 -0.70 -2.69 19.17
C TRP A 226 0.01 -2.05 17.98
N SER A 227 1.29 -2.31 17.83
CA SER A 227 2.11 -1.73 16.77
C SER A 227 2.81 -2.81 15.97
N PHE A 228 3.10 -2.48 14.72
CA PHE A 228 3.84 -3.32 13.79
C PHE A 228 4.77 -2.45 12.95
N ASP A 229 6.05 -2.84 12.88
CA ASP A 229 7.05 -2.18 12.06
C ASP A 229 7.40 -3.06 10.86
N ALA A 230 7.36 -2.49 9.67
CA ALA A 230 7.74 -3.17 8.45
C ALA A 230 8.85 -2.39 7.73
N PRO A 231 10.00 -3.01 7.45
CA PRO A 231 10.98 -2.42 6.54
C PRO A 231 10.43 -2.42 5.11
N SER A 232 10.71 -1.37 4.38
CA SER A 232 10.30 -1.24 2.99
C SER A 232 11.32 -0.40 2.21
N VAL A 233 11.15 -0.29 0.91
CA VAL A 233 12.00 0.53 0.06
C VAL A 233 11.13 1.45 -0.78
N LEU A 234 11.27 2.75 -0.59
CA LEU A 234 10.60 3.76 -1.39
C LEU A 234 11.60 4.31 -2.41
N GLN A 235 11.48 3.90 -3.67
CA GLN A 235 12.36 4.31 -4.78
C GLN A 235 13.86 4.13 -4.50
N GLY A 236 14.22 2.98 -3.92
CA GLY A 236 15.61 2.69 -3.56
C GLY A 236 16.07 3.34 -2.25
N VAL A 237 15.21 4.09 -1.58
CA VAL A 237 15.46 4.64 -0.24
C VAL A 237 14.87 3.70 0.80
N PRO A 238 15.67 3.12 1.71
CA PRO A 238 15.17 2.30 2.81
C PRO A 238 14.26 3.13 3.72
N ILE A 239 13.07 2.61 3.99
CA ILE A 239 12.09 3.23 4.88
C ILE A 239 11.60 2.21 5.90
N THR A 240 11.06 2.71 7.00
CA THR A 240 10.30 1.93 7.96
C THR A 240 8.86 2.44 7.99
N LEU A 241 7.91 1.51 7.89
CA LEU A 241 6.48 1.74 8.06
C LEU A 241 6.12 1.33 9.49
N SER A 242 5.88 2.30 10.37
CA SER A 242 5.47 2.06 11.75
C SER A 242 3.96 2.23 11.86
N THR A 243 3.22 1.13 11.97
CA THR A 243 1.75 1.14 12.04
C THR A 243 1.29 0.87 13.47
N THR A 244 0.46 1.76 14.00
CA THR A 244 -0.25 1.58 15.26
C THR A 244 -1.73 1.34 14.99
N TYR A 245 -2.26 0.27 15.53
CA TYR A 245 -3.67 -0.10 15.49
C TYR A 245 -4.33 0.16 16.84
N THR A 246 -5.63 0.45 16.84
CA THR A 246 -6.47 0.58 18.04
C THR A 246 -7.75 -0.19 17.82
N LEU A 247 -8.13 -1.06 18.74
CA LEU A 247 -9.48 -1.65 18.76
C LEU A 247 -10.46 -0.58 19.27
N ALA A 248 -11.24 0.00 18.35
CA ALA A 248 -12.11 1.14 18.66
C ALA A 248 -13.47 0.72 19.20
N ASP A 249 -14.07 -0.34 18.65
CA ASP A 249 -15.37 -0.84 19.06
C ASP A 249 -15.53 -2.32 18.69
N ARG A 250 -16.53 -2.96 19.26
CA ARG A 250 -16.95 -4.33 18.94
C ARG A 250 -18.46 -4.42 19.00
N ASN A 251 -19.08 -4.97 17.95
CA ASN A 251 -20.52 -5.17 17.90
C ASN A 251 -20.86 -6.35 16.97
N ASP A 252 -21.75 -7.24 17.41
CA ASP A 252 -22.29 -8.35 16.62
C ASP A 252 -21.22 -9.23 15.94
N GLY A 253 -20.12 -9.53 16.66
CA GLY A 253 -19.01 -10.34 16.13
C GLY A 253 -18.13 -9.60 15.11
N ILE A 254 -18.22 -8.28 15.04
CA ILE A 254 -17.41 -7.43 14.22
C ILE A 254 -16.53 -6.53 15.11
N SER A 255 -15.24 -6.56 14.89
CA SER A 255 -14.25 -5.65 15.47
C SER A 255 -14.02 -4.45 14.55
N TYR A 256 -14.09 -3.25 15.12
CA TYR A 256 -13.80 -1.98 14.45
C TYR A 256 -12.42 -1.50 14.88
N ILE A 257 -11.53 -1.31 13.93
CA ILE A 257 -10.16 -0.87 14.20
C ILE A 257 -9.89 0.50 13.57
N ASN A 258 -9.09 1.30 14.26
CA ASN A 258 -8.39 2.44 13.67
C ASN A 258 -6.93 2.06 13.44
N PHE A 259 -6.28 2.64 12.45
CA PHE A 259 -4.85 2.51 12.27
C PHE A 259 -4.21 3.81 11.80
N ASN A 260 -2.94 3.98 12.15
CA ASN A 260 -2.11 5.08 11.71
C ASN A 260 -0.69 4.57 11.42
N THR A 261 -0.19 4.83 10.23
CA THR A 261 1.16 4.46 9.80
C THR A 261 2.00 5.71 9.59
N VAL A 262 3.15 5.75 10.22
CA VAL A 262 4.18 6.77 10.00
C VAL A 262 5.26 6.16 9.11
N VAL A 263 5.67 6.90 8.09
CA VAL A 263 6.77 6.51 7.21
C VAL A 263 8.02 7.26 7.63
N SER A 264 9.09 6.56 7.92
CA SER A 264 10.39 7.13 8.28
C SER A 264 11.49 6.57 7.39
N VAL A 265 12.51 7.39 7.09
CA VAL A 265 13.69 6.93 6.33
C VAL A 265 14.65 6.21 7.28
N ASP A 266 15.02 4.98 6.93
CA ASP A 266 16.06 4.24 7.65
C ASP A 266 17.46 4.68 7.20
N LYS A 267 17.97 5.71 7.86
CA LYS A 267 19.28 6.27 7.55
C LYS A 267 20.45 5.32 7.84
N SER A 268 20.23 4.31 8.70
CA SER A 268 21.28 3.35 9.06
C SER A 268 21.72 2.47 7.89
N GLN A 269 20.81 2.30 6.91
CA GLN A 269 21.05 1.52 5.70
C GLN A 269 21.55 2.37 4.51
N LEU A 270 21.70 3.68 4.70
CA LEU A 270 22.18 4.58 3.65
C LEU A 270 23.69 4.82 3.77
N PRO A 271 24.42 4.95 2.64
CA PRO A 271 25.76 5.51 2.66
C PRO A 271 25.78 6.90 3.32
N PRO A 272 26.83 7.26 4.10
CA PRO A 272 26.87 8.52 4.83
C PRO A 272 26.60 9.77 4.02
N GLU A 273 27.03 9.78 2.76
CA GLU A 273 26.78 10.88 1.82
C GLU A 273 25.30 11.00 1.48
N MET A 274 24.61 9.89 1.25
CA MET A 274 23.17 9.85 0.99
C MET A 274 22.37 10.23 2.24
N ALA A 275 22.75 9.74 3.40
CA ALA A 275 22.09 10.09 4.67
C ALA A 275 22.11 11.61 4.92
N SER A 276 23.25 12.28 4.63
CA SER A 276 23.36 13.74 4.76
C SER A 276 22.52 14.51 3.74
N GLU A 277 22.27 13.96 2.56
CA GLU A 277 21.40 14.60 1.56
C GLU A 277 19.91 14.44 1.94
N VAL A 278 19.54 13.27 2.46
CA VAL A 278 18.16 13.02 2.95
C VAL A 278 17.79 13.99 4.07
N ASP A 279 18.75 14.39 4.93
CA ASP A 279 18.52 15.38 6.00
C ASP A 279 18.13 16.77 5.50
N LYS A 280 18.45 17.09 4.24
CA LYS A 280 18.10 18.37 3.61
C LYS A 280 16.69 18.36 3.00
N ILE A 281 16.13 17.17 2.81
CA ILE A 281 14.81 16.98 2.21
C ILE A 281 13.76 16.99 3.33
N LYS A 282 12.77 17.85 3.22
CA LYS A 282 11.60 17.78 4.10
C LYS A 282 10.66 16.73 3.57
N PHE A 283 10.64 15.58 4.22
CA PHE A 283 9.79 14.46 3.88
C PHE A 283 8.77 14.20 4.99
N LYS A 284 7.51 14.06 4.61
CA LYS A 284 6.43 13.64 5.49
C LYS A 284 5.49 12.74 4.71
N ALA A 285 5.27 11.54 5.19
CA ALA A 285 4.32 10.61 4.60
C ALA A 285 3.67 9.76 5.67
N GLY A 286 2.47 9.27 5.38
CA GLY A 286 1.77 8.39 6.28
C GLY A 286 0.44 7.93 5.72
N LEU A 287 -0.15 6.98 6.45
CA LEU A 287 -1.47 6.45 6.17
C LEU A 287 -2.28 6.43 7.46
N SER A 288 -3.57 6.58 7.32
CA SER A 288 -4.51 6.38 8.43
C SER A 288 -5.80 5.79 7.91
N GLY A 289 -6.55 5.17 8.78
CA GLY A 289 -7.81 4.62 8.32
C GLY A 289 -8.55 3.82 9.36
N THR A 290 -9.57 3.14 8.87
CA THR A 290 -10.45 2.29 9.66
C THR A 290 -10.66 0.96 8.98
N GLY A 291 -10.91 -0.08 9.78
CA GLY A 291 -11.24 -1.42 9.31
C GLY A 291 -12.37 -2.04 10.10
N GLN A 292 -13.11 -2.93 9.46
CA GLN A 292 -14.07 -3.83 10.09
C GLN A 292 -13.60 -5.26 9.84
N ILE A 293 -13.52 -6.04 10.89
CA ILE A 293 -12.99 -7.39 10.91
C ILE A 293 -14.05 -8.34 11.48
N ASP A 294 -14.34 -9.39 10.78
CA ASP A 294 -15.13 -10.52 11.27
C ASP A 294 -14.34 -11.26 12.34
N GLU A 295 -14.84 -11.33 13.58
CA GLU A 295 -14.10 -11.89 14.73
C GLU A 295 -13.94 -13.41 14.66
N GLU A 296 -14.85 -14.10 13.99
CA GLU A 296 -14.81 -15.56 13.87
C GLU A 296 -13.67 -16.00 12.95
N THR A 297 -13.54 -15.33 11.80
CA THR A 297 -12.58 -15.71 10.76
C THR A 297 -11.35 -14.83 10.73
N GLY A 298 -11.36 -13.68 11.42
CA GLY A 298 -10.35 -12.64 11.29
C GLY A 298 -10.32 -12.02 9.87
N TRP A 299 -11.37 -12.20 9.07
CA TRP A 299 -11.38 -11.71 7.70
C TRP A 299 -11.82 -10.24 7.65
N PRO A 300 -11.10 -9.37 6.92
CA PRO A 300 -11.55 -8.01 6.72
C PRO A 300 -12.88 -7.97 5.98
N ILE A 301 -13.76 -7.05 6.34
CA ILE A 301 -15.05 -6.79 5.68
C ILE A 301 -14.92 -5.53 4.83
N ILE A 302 -14.37 -4.48 5.41
CA ILE A 302 -14.08 -3.23 4.72
C ILE A 302 -12.87 -2.56 5.35
N MET A 303 -12.00 -1.98 4.51
CA MET A 303 -10.92 -1.10 4.93
C MET A 303 -11.08 0.24 4.22
N LYS A 304 -10.91 1.33 4.95
CA LYS A 304 -10.84 2.70 4.41
C LYS A 304 -9.50 3.28 4.79
N VAL A 305 -8.73 3.68 3.81
CA VAL A 305 -7.37 4.19 3.97
C VAL A 305 -7.30 5.59 3.39
N HIS A 306 -6.80 6.52 4.16
CA HIS A 306 -6.33 7.82 3.70
C HIS A 306 -4.81 7.81 3.71
N GLN A 307 -4.19 8.26 2.64
CA GLN A 307 -2.74 8.37 2.53
C GLN A 307 -2.33 9.76 2.10
N PHE A 308 -1.21 10.21 2.61
CA PHE A 308 -0.62 11.48 2.23
C PHE A 308 0.89 11.36 2.11
N MET A 309 1.46 12.17 1.24
CA MET A 309 2.89 12.37 1.14
C MET A 309 3.18 13.81 0.78
N GLN A 310 4.17 14.38 1.44
CA GLN A 310 4.68 15.71 1.15
C GLN A 310 6.21 15.66 1.13
N VAL A 311 6.77 16.15 0.05
CA VAL A 311 8.22 16.25 -0.15
C VAL A 311 8.53 17.69 -0.55
N SER A 312 9.54 18.30 0.05
CA SER A 312 10.06 19.56 -0.45
C SER A 312 11.58 19.62 -0.29
N ASP A 313 12.25 20.16 -1.31
CA ASP A 313 13.69 20.33 -1.35
C ASP A 313 14.02 21.68 -2.03
N THR A 314 15.25 22.17 -1.78
CA THR A 314 15.82 23.32 -2.48
C THR A 314 17.19 22.94 -2.98
N TYR A 315 17.34 22.91 -4.31
CA TYR A 315 18.58 22.54 -4.97
C TYR A 315 19.04 23.64 -5.92
N GLN A 316 20.27 24.14 -5.72
CA GLN A 316 20.88 25.20 -6.54
C GLN A 316 19.98 26.44 -6.72
N GLY A 317 19.20 26.79 -5.69
CA GLY A 317 18.28 27.92 -5.73
C GLY A 317 16.90 27.62 -6.33
N MET A 318 16.69 26.45 -6.91
CA MET A 318 15.37 25.98 -7.37
C MET A 318 14.65 25.27 -6.22
N SER A 319 13.43 25.67 -5.93
CA SER A 319 12.58 25.02 -4.96
C SER A 319 11.67 24.00 -5.63
N THR A 320 11.63 22.79 -5.08
CA THR A 320 10.71 21.75 -5.52
C THR A 320 9.79 21.36 -4.36
N SER A 321 8.53 21.15 -4.65
CA SER A 321 7.59 20.57 -3.70
C SER A 321 6.63 19.63 -4.40
N SER A 322 6.27 18.55 -3.72
CA SER A 322 5.23 17.62 -4.14
C SER A 322 4.32 17.34 -2.96
N LYS A 323 3.03 17.46 -3.18
CA LYS A 323 1.99 17.06 -2.23
C LYS A 323 1.09 16.05 -2.91
N GLN A 324 0.90 14.90 -2.27
CA GLN A 324 0.04 13.85 -2.76
C GLN A 324 -0.92 13.44 -1.65
N GLU A 325 -2.17 13.24 -2.01
CA GLU A 325 -3.22 12.76 -1.12
C GLU A 325 -4.07 11.73 -1.84
N GLY A 326 -4.51 10.71 -1.12
CA GLY A 326 -5.34 9.66 -1.69
C GLY A 326 -6.25 9.01 -0.68
N ASN A 327 -7.34 8.45 -1.20
CA ASN A 327 -8.27 7.65 -0.43
C ASN A 327 -8.47 6.31 -1.13
N THR A 328 -8.48 5.25 -0.35
CA THR A 328 -8.72 3.88 -0.83
C THR A 328 -9.81 3.24 0.01
N THR A 329 -10.75 2.60 -0.65
CA THR A 329 -11.75 1.76 0.01
C THR A 329 -11.64 0.35 -0.55
N ILE A 330 -11.46 -0.62 0.33
CA ILE A 330 -11.37 -2.04 -0.01
C ILE A 330 -12.56 -2.74 0.65
N ARG A 331 -13.32 -3.49 -0.12
CA ARG A 331 -14.48 -4.27 0.35
C ARG A 331 -14.31 -5.73 -0.02
N TRP A 332 -14.64 -6.60 0.91
CA TRP A 332 -14.71 -8.04 0.69
C TRP A 332 -16.16 -8.48 0.70
N ILE A 333 -16.53 -9.21 -0.36
CA ILE A 333 -17.88 -9.73 -0.58
C ILE A 333 -17.76 -11.25 -0.61
N LYS A 334 -18.50 -11.91 0.25
CA LYS A 334 -18.58 -13.37 0.32
C LYS A 334 -19.46 -13.92 -0.78
#